data_7c6421713b6cbfc5d52c416051681e65
#
_entry.id   7c6421713b6cbfc5d52c416051681e65
#
_cell.length_a   1.000
_cell.length_b   1.000
_cell.length_c   1.000
_cell.angle_alpha   90.00
_cell.angle_beta   90.00
_cell.angle_gamma   90.00
#
_symmetry.space_group_name_H-M   'P 1'
#
loop_
_entity.id
_entity.type
_entity.pdbx_description
1 polymer ?
#
loop_
_entity_poly.entity_id
_entity_poly.type
_entity_poly.pdbx_seq_one_letter_code
_entity_poly.pdbx_strand_id
1 'polypeptide(L)'
;MGKRSTARKLAMQALYQYQVQKANQEEILDYTLTKDQYIEETRSFAAEIFNGCIDNMNMLDKLIADYAIDWKLDRIALIDKAILRVAIWEMLFTDTSIKVIISEAIELIRKYSVYEAIKFINGVLGGIAKNRADIQKRERITPLCLPE
;
A
#
# COMPACT_ATOMS: atom_id res chain seq x y z
N MET A 1 16.43 3.63 8.33
CA MET A 1 15.31 3.32 7.43
C MET A 1 15.54 4.03 6.10
N GLY A 2 15.33 3.32 4.99
CA GLY A 2 15.57 3.90 3.67
C GLY A 2 14.50 4.90 3.24
N LYS A 3 14.81 5.67 2.22
CA LYS A 3 13.91 6.70 1.67
C LYS A 3 12.56 6.13 1.25
N ARG A 4 12.57 4.99 0.56
CA ARG A 4 11.34 4.34 0.10
C ARG A 4 10.59 3.65 1.23
N SER A 5 11.31 3.06 2.19
CA SER A 5 10.67 2.45 3.37
C SER A 5 9.91 3.51 4.16
N THR A 6 10.53 4.68 4.36
CA THR A 6 9.87 5.81 5.03
C THR A 6 8.65 6.28 4.24
N ALA A 7 8.77 6.38 2.92
CA ALA A 7 7.67 6.81 2.06
C ALA A 7 6.47 5.84 2.15
N ARG A 8 6.73 4.54 2.17
CA ARG A 8 5.68 3.53 2.31
C ARG A 8 4.96 3.65 3.65
N LYS A 9 5.73 3.87 4.72
CA LYS A 9 5.18 4.10 6.05
C LYS A 9 4.28 5.33 6.07
N LEU A 10 4.74 6.44 5.49
CA LEU A 10 3.96 7.68 5.45
C LEU A 10 2.67 7.51 4.64
N ALA A 11 2.75 6.86 3.49
CA ALA A 11 1.57 6.60 2.67
C ALA A 11 0.55 5.73 3.42
N MET A 12 1.02 4.70 4.10
CA MET A 12 0.17 3.82 4.91
C MET A 12 -0.51 4.61 6.03
N GLN A 13 0.24 5.45 6.72
CA GLN A 13 -0.31 6.26 7.80
C GLN A 13 -1.36 7.25 7.28
N ALA A 14 -1.11 7.86 6.13
CA ALA A 14 -2.07 8.79 5.51
C ALA A 14 -3.34 8.06 5.08
N LEU A 15 -3.22 6.86 4.50
CA LEU A 15 -4.38 6.05 4.13
C LEU A 15 -5.21 5.66 5.34
N TYR A 16 -4.54 5.27 6.42
CA TYR A 16 -5.23 4.95 7.67
C TYR A 16 -6.01 6.17 8.18
N GLN A 17 -5.39 7.34 8.23
CA GLN A 17 -6.05 8.56 8.66
C GLN A 17 -7.23 8.92 7.77
N TYR A 18 -7.08 8.76 6.48
CA TYR A 18 -8.15 9.02 5.52
C TYR A 18 -9.39 8.15 5.82
N GLN A 19 -9.18 6.88 6.14
CA GLN A 19 -10.27 5.96 6.46
C GLN A 19 -10.92 6.29 7.82
N VAL A 20 -10.12 6.68 8.80
CA VAL A 20 -10.59 6.94 10.16
C VAL A 20 -11.29 8.30 10.27
N GLN A 21 -10.65 9.35 9.77
CA GLN A 21 -11.13 10.73 9.97
C GLN A 21 -12.08 11.20 8.89
N LYS A 22 -12.08 10.56 7.73
CA LYS A 22 -12.87 10.96 6.56
C LYS A 22 -12.68 12.45 6.20
N ALA A 23 -11.50 12.97 6.51
CA ALA A 23 -11.15 14.34 6.22
C ALA A 23 -10.68 14.48 4.77
N ASN A 24 -10.44 15.72 4.34
CA ASN A 24 -9.98 16.00 2.98
C ASN A 24 -8.63 15.33 2.73
N GLN A 25 -8.50 14.62 1.59
CA GLN A 25 -7.29 13.87 1.28
C GLN A 25 -6.06 14.75 1.15
N GLU A 26 -6.21 15.96 0.60
CA GLU A 26 -5.07 16.88 0.44
C GLU A 26 -4.55 17.36 1.79
N GLU A 27 -5.44 17.64 2.73
CA GLU A 27 -5.06 18.06 4.08
C GLU A 27 -4.34 16.94 4.83
N ILE A 28 -4.85 15.71 4.71
CA ILE A 28 -4.22 14.55 5.34
C ILE A 28 -2.81 14.35 4.80
N LEU A 29 -2.66 14.37 3.49
CA LEU A 29 -1.37 14.18 2.84
C LEU A 29 -0.40 15.29 3.24
N ASP A 30 -0.85 16.54 3.17
CA ASP A 30 -0.02 17.69 3.54
C ASP A 30 0.48 17.57 4.98
N TYR A 31 -0.42 17.28 5.92
CA TYR A 31 -0.03 17.09 7.31
C TYR A 31 0.99 15.95 7.46
N THR A 32 0.73 14.83 6.82
CA THR A 32 1.60 13.65 6.92
C THR A 32 3.01 13.95 6.41
N LEU A 33 3.11 14.70 5.31
CA LEU A 33 4.40 15.00 4.69
C LEU A 33 5.15 16.16 5.33
N THR A 34 4.48 16.98 6.15
CA THR A 34 5.08 18.16 6.75
C THR A 34 5.22 18.10 8.27
N LYS A 35 4.67 17.08 8.92
CA LYS A 35 4.75 16.92 10.39
C LYS A 35 6.17 16.72 10.89
N ASP A 36 7.09 16.36 10.01
CA ASP A 36 8.49 16.16 10.30
C ASP A 36 9.30 16.56 9.08
N GLN A 37 10.62 16.53 9.19
CA GLN A 37 11.49 16.89 8.07
C GLN A 37 11.81 15.66 7.25
N TYR A 38 11.22 15.58 6.06
CA TYR A 38 11.49 14.51 5.11
C TYR A 38 12.12 15.09 3.86
N ILE A 39 13.04 14.33 3.24
CA ILE A 39 13.64 14.77 1.98
C ILE A 39 12.61 14.68 0.85
N GLU A 40 12.84 15.44 -0.21
CA GLU A 40 11.90 15.55 -1.32
C GLU A 40 11.57 14.20 -1.96
N GLU A 41 12.56 13.34 -2.14
CA GLU A 41 12.33 12.02 -2.73
C GLU A 41 11.35 11.17 -1.92
N THR A 42 11.48 11.22 -0.59
CA THR A 42 10.57 10.51 0.32
C THR A 42 9.16 11.06 0.21
N ARG A 43 9.02 12.39 0.26
CA ARG A 43 7.71 13.04 0.15
C ARG A 43 7.05 12.74 -1.19
N SER A 44 7.83 12.84 -2.26
CA SER A 44 7.32 12.61 -3.61
C SER A 44 6.79 11.19 -3.78
N PHE A 45 7.53 10.20 -3.33
CA PHE A 45 7.10 8.81 -3.46
C PHE A 45 5.92 8.50 -2.55
N ALA A 46 5.91 9.04 -1.33
CA ALA A 46 4.77 8.87 -0.42
C ALA A 46 3.49 9.45 -1.02
N ALA A 47 3.57 10.65 -1.62
CA ALA A 47 2.42 11.28 -2.27
C ALA A 47 1.94 10.45 -3.46
N GLU A 48 2.85 9.92 -4.25
CA GLU A 48 2.51 9.09 -5.41
C GLU A 48 1.77 7.82 -4.99
N ILE A 49 2.24 7.14 -3.94
CA ILE A 49 1.58 5.96 -3.39
C ILE A 49 0.19 6.32 -2.86
N PHE A 50 0.11 7.34 -2.02
CA PHE A 50 -1.15 7.73 -1.39
C PHE A 50 -2.20 8.11 -2.43
N ASN A 51 -1.86 9.02 -3.34
CA ASN A 51 -2.79 9.46 -4.38
C ASN A 51 -3.17 8.32 -5.32
N GLY A 52 -2.20 7.47 -5.67
CA GLY A 52 -2.45 6.30 -6.50
C GLY A 52 -3.41 5.32 -5.84
N CYS A 53 -3.28 5.11 -4.54
CA CYS A 53 -4.21 4.26 -3.78
C CYS A 53 -5.61 4.86 -3.75
N ILE A 54 -5.72 6.17 -3.51
CA ILE A 54 -7.02 6.85 -3.49
C ILE A 54 -7.70 6.73 -4.86
N ASP A 55 -6.95 6.99 -5.93
CA ASP A 55 -7.48 6.97 -7.30
C ASP A 55 -7.93 5.55 -7.72
N ASN A 56 -7.36 4.52 -7.12
CA ASN A 56 -7.62 3.13 -7.49
C ASN A 56 -8.23 2.32 -6.35
N MET A 57 -8.84 2.99 -5.36
CA MET A 57 -9.30 2.35 -4.13
C MET A 57 -10.26 1.19 -4.40
N ASN A 58 -11.22 1.38 -5.30
CA ASN A 58 -12.21 0.33 -5.60
C ASN A 58 -11.55 -0.91 -6.20
N MET A 59 -10.60 -0.72 -7.12
CA MET A 59 -9.88 -1.85 -7.72
C MET A 59 -9.03 -2.56 -6.68
N LEU A 60 -8.31 -1.80 -5.84
CA LEU A 60 -7.47 -2.39 -4.81
C LEU A 60 -8.30 -3.19 -3.80
N ASP A 61 -9.43 -2.65 -3.37
CA ASP A 61 -10.32 -3.32 -2.44
C ASP A 61 -10.93 -4.58 -3.03
N LYS A 62 -11.27 -4.56 -4.33
CA LYS A 62 -11.77 -5.74 -5.02
C LYS A 62 -10.71 -6.84 -5.05
N LEU A 63 -9.46 -6.48 -5.32
CA LEU A 63 -8.37 -7.45 -5.31
C LEU A 63 -8.17 -8.04 -3.91
N ILE A 64 -8.22 -7.22 -2.87
CA ILE A 64 -8.12 -7.71 -1.50
C ILE A 64 -9.24 -8.71 -1.24
N ALA A 65 -10.47 -8.36 -1.58
CA ALA A 65 -11.62 -9.25 -1.37
C ALA A 65 -11.49 -10.57 -2.15
N ASP A 66 -10.99 -10.51 -3.39
CA ASP A 66 -10.82 -11.70 -4.23
C ASP A 66 -9.76 -12.67 -3.68
N TYR A 67 -8.72 -12.14 -3.05
CA TYR A 67 -7.59 -12.93 -2.58
C TYR A 67 -7.61 -13.21 -1.08
N ALA A 68 -8.47 -12.54 -0.33
CA ALA A 68 -8.61 -12.74 1.11
C ALA A 68 -9.61 -13.88 1.38
N ILE A 69 -9.17 -15.10 1.15
CA ILE A 69 -10.01 -16.28 1.32
C ILE A 69 -10.48 -16.37 2.77
N ASP A 70 -11.78 -16.59 2.96
CA ASP A 70 -12.44 -16.71 4.26
C ASP A 70 -12.50 -15.42 5.10
N TRP A 71 -12.10 -14.26 4.51
CA TRP A 71 -12.16 -12.99 5.21
C TRP A 71 -12.97 -11.98 4.40
N LYS A 72 -13.94 -11.34 5.04
CA LYS A 72 -14.68 -10.25 4.41
C LYS A 72 -13.89 -8.95 4.57
N LEU A 73 -13.94 -8.10 3.55
CA LEU A 73 -13.20 -6.85 3.53
C LEU A 73 -13.47 -5.98 4.78
N ASP A 74 -14.72 -5.94 5.26
CA ASP A 74 -15.11 -5.16 6.42
C ASP A 74 -14.58 -5.71 7.74
N ARG A 75 -14.07 -6.95 7.76
CA ARG A 75 -13.50 -7.57 8.95
C ARG A 75 -11.98 -7.45 9.02
N ILE A 76 -11.37 -6.97 7.95
CA ILE A 76 -9.92 -6.74 7.93
C ILE A 76 -9.65 -5.43 8.68
N ALA A 77 -8.69 -5.44 9.61
CA ALA A 77 -8.33 -4.24 10.36
C ALA A 77 -7.94 -3.10 9.41
N LEU A 78 -8.31 -1.86 9.75
CA LEU A 78 -8.04 -0.71 8.90
C LEU A 78 -6.55 -0.53 8.61
N ILE A 79 -5.70 -0.79 9.61
CA ILE A 79 -4.25 -0.69 9.41
C ILE A 79 -3.76 -1.75 8.42
N ASP A 80 -4.31 -2.96 8.47
CA ASP A 80 -3.94 -4.04 7.56
C ASP A 80 -4.40 -3.73 6.14
N LYS A 81 -5.59 -3.13 5.99
CA LYS A 81 -6.05 -2.68 4.66
C LYS A 81 -5.12 -1.61 4.10
N ALA A 82 -4.67 -0.67 4.93
CA ALA A 82 -3.75 0.37 4.49
C ALA A 82 -2.43 -0.23 4.00
N ILE A 83 -1.89 -1.19 4.75
CA ILE A 83 -0.66 -1.88 4.35
C ILE A 83 -0.86 -2.66 3.05
N LEU A 84 -1.96 -3.38 2.93
CA LEU A 84 -2.28 -4.13 1.72
C LEU A 84 -2.42 -3.19 0.51
N ARG A 85 -3.12 -2.07 0.67
CA ARG A 85 -3.30 -1.12 -0.43
C ARG A 85 -1.98 -0.56 -0.94
N VAL A 86 -1.09 -0.17 -0.04
CA VAL A 86 0.24 0.33 -0.40
C VAL A 86 1.01 -0.74 -1.18
N ALA A 87 1.05 -1.96 -0.67
CA ALA A 87 1.80 -3.04 -1.29
C ALA A 87 1.23 -3.42 -2.66
N ILE A 88 -0.09 -3.55 -2.77
CA ILE A 88 -0.74 -3.92 -4.03
C ILE A 88 -0.55 -2.82 -5.07
N TRP A 89 -0.71 -1.55 -4.66
CA TRP A 89 -0.46 -0.45 -5.58
C TRP A 89 0.96 -0.53 -6.13
N GLU A 90 1.94 -0.72 -5.27
CA GLU A 90 3.33 -0.80 -5.71
C GLU A 90 3.58 -2.00 -6.63
N MET A 91 2.97 -3.14 -6.34
CA MET A 91 3.06 -4.32 -7.20
C MET A 91 2.56 -4.06 -8.62
N LEU A 92 1.46 -3.33 -8.74
CA LEU A 92 0.79 -3.15 -10.03
C LEU A 92 1.29 -1.92 -10.78
N PHE A 93 1.68 -0.87 -10.09
CA PHE A 93 1.97 0.42 -10.72
C PHE A 93 3.46 0.76 -10.79
N THR A 94 4.33 -0.08 -10.24
CA THR A 94 5.78 0.12 -10.33
C THR A 94 6.47 -1.18 -10.76
N ASP A 95 7.76 -1.10 -11.04
CA ASP A 95 8.59 -2.26 -11.37
C ASP A 95 9.39 -2.78 -10.18
N THR A 96 9.06 -2.33 -8.96
CA THR A 96 9.73 -2.80 -7.74
C THR A 96 9.57 -4.31 -7.60
N SER A 97 10.64 -4.98 -7.16
CA SER A 97 10.60 -6.43 -7.01
C SER A 97 9.56 -6.87 -5.98
N ILE A 98 8.85 -7.96 -6.29
CA ILE A 98 7.84 -8.54 -5.41
C ILE A 98 8.44 -8.85 -4.04
N LYS A 99 9.65 -9.38 -4.01
CA LYS A 99 10.34 -9.73 -2.76
C LYS A 99 10.51 -8.51 -1.85
N VAL A 100 10.89 -7.38 -2.41
CA VAL A 100 11.04 -6.13 -1.65
C VAL A 100 9.69 -5.66 -1.13
N ILE A 101 8.68 -5.66 -1.98
CA ILE A 101 7.34 -5.19 -1.62
C ILE A 101 6.77 -6.01 -0.46
N ILE A 102 6.84 -7.32 -0.54
CA ILE A 102 6.31 -8.20 0.52
C ILE A 102 7.12 -8.04 1.81
N SER A 103 8.44 -7.97 1.71
CA SER A 103 9.30 -7.78 2.87
C SER A 103 8.97 -6.47 3.60
N GLU A 104 8.77 -5.40 2.86
CA GLU A 104 8.42 -4.08 3.44
C GLU A 104 7.03 -4.11 4.07
N ALA A 105 6.07 -4.78 3.45
CA ALA A 105 4.73 -4.92 4.03
C ALA A 105 4.80 -5.67 5.36
N ILE A 106 5.56 -6.74 5.44
CA ILE A 106 5.72 -7.53 6.67
C ILE A 106 6.36 -6.67 7.77
N GLU A 107 7.35 -5.84 7.44
CA GLU A 107 7.94 -4.94 8.41
C GLU A 107 6.93 -3.93 8.97
N LEU A 108 6.03 -3.41 8.12
CA LEU A 108 4.97 -2.52 8.58
C LEU A 108 3.99 -3.24 9.50
N ILE A 109 3.65 -4.49 9.19
CA ILE A 109 2.78 -5.29 10.05
C ILE A 109 3.41 -5.49 11.42
N ARG A 110 4.69 -5.82 11.47
CA ARG A 110 5.40 -6.03 12.74
C ARG A 110 5.40 -4.79 13.62
N LYS A 111 5.45 -3.60 13.02
CA LYS A 111 5.49 -2.33 13.76
C LYS A 111 4.12 -1.81 14.15
N TYR A 112 3.11 -2.01 13.31
CA TYR A 112 1.84 -1.30 13.45
C TYR A 112 0.63 -2.20 13.59
N SER A 113 0.77 -3.51 13.38
CA SER A 113 -0.35 -4.45 13.47
C SER A 113 -0.01 -5.59 14.42
N VAL A 114 -0.79 -6.67 14.35
CA VAL A 114 -0.59 -7.85 15.19
C VAL A 114 0.19 -8.91 14.41
N TYR A 115 0.99 -9.67 15.11
CA TYR A 115 1.83 -10.70 14.50
C TYR A 115 1.02 -11.70 13.68
N GLU A 116 -0.17 -12.04 14.15
CA GLU A 116 -1.06 -13.01 13.48
C GLU A 116 -1.49 -12.56 12.08
N ALA A 117 -1.43 -11.26 11.78
CA ALA A 117 -1.78 -10.75 10.47
C ALA A 117 -0.73 -11.08 9.39
N ILE A 118 0.50 -11.42 9.79
CA ILE A 118 1.58 -11.66 8.82
C ILE A 118 1.22 -12.77 7.83
N LYS A 119 0.73 -13.90 8.34
CA LYS A 119 0.38 -15.04 7.49
C LYS A 119 -0.73 -14.68 6.51
N PHE A 120 -1.75 -13.98 6.99
CA PHE A 120 -2.87 -13.56 6.17
C PHE A 120 -2.42 -12.62 5.05
N ILE A 121 -1.68 -11.58 5.40
CA ILE A 121 -1.22 -10.57 4.44
C ILE A 121 -0.24 -11.19 3.43
N ASN A 122 0.67 -12.03 3.90
CA ASN A 122 1.59 -12.73 3.02
C ASN A 122 0.84 -13.60 2.00
N GLY A 123 -0.23 -14.26 2.43
CA GLY A 123 -1.07 -15.06 1.53
C GLY A 123 -1.76 -14.23 0.46
N VAL A 124 -2.34 -13.10 0.85
CA VAL A 124 -3.01 -12.19 -0.10
C VAL A 124 -2.00 -11.65 -1.11
N LEU A 125 -0.89 -11.11 -0.62
CA LEU A 125 0.13 -10.53 -1.50
C LEU A 125 0.78 -11.57 -2.41
N GLY A 126 1.02 -12.77 -1.89
CA GLY A 126 1.58 -13.86 -2.69
C GLY A 126 0.66 -14.29 -3.82
N GLY A 127 -0.65 -14.34 -3.55
CA GLY A 127 -1.64 -14.66 -4.58
C GLY A 127 -1.70 -13.60 -5.68
N ILE A 128 -1.71 -12.34 -5.30
CA ILE A 128 -1.71 -11.24 -6.28
C ILE A 128 -0.42 -11.22 -7.08
N ALA A 129 0.72 -11.48 -6.42
CA ALA A 129 2.02 -11.51 -7.09
C ALA A 129 2.08 -12.55 -8.19
N LYS A 130 1.48 -13.72 -7.98
CA LYS A 130 1.43 -14.78 -9.00
C LYS A 130 0.67 -14.35 -10.24
N ASN A 131 -0.29 -13.47 -10.10
CA ASN A 131 -1.15 -13.00 -11.18
C ASN A 131 -0.84 -11.57 -11.62
N ARG A 132 0.31 -11.03 -11.21
CA ARG A 132 0.69 -9.63 -11.45
C ARG A 132 0.51 -9.20 -12.91
N ALA A 133 1.11 -9.95 -13.83
CA ALA A 133 1.08 -9.62 -15.25
C ALA A 133 -0.35 -9.64 -15.81
N ASP A 134 -1.13 -10.65 -15.42
CA ASP A 134 -2.51 -10.78 -15.87
C ASP A 134 -3.39 -9.64 -15.35
N ILE A 135 -3.21 -9.26 -14.10
CA ILE A 135 -3.95 -8.15 -13.49
C ILE A 135 -3.58 -6.84 -14.18
N GLN A 136 -2.30 -6.60 -14.40
CA GLN A 136 -1.83 -5.40 -15.10
C GLN A 136 -2.44 -5.29 -16.49
N LYS A 137 -2.45 -6.39 -17.22
CA LYS A 137 -3.04 -6.44 -18.56
C LYS A 137 -4.55 -6.18 -18.54
N ARG A 138 -5.26 -6.84 -17.64
CA ARG A 138 -6.71 -6.69 -17.50
C ARG A 138 -7.10 -5.25 -17.14
N GLU A 139 -6.36 -4.64 -16.20
CA GLU A 139 -6.65 -3.30 -15.72
C GLU A 139 -5.96 -2.21 -16.56
N ARG A 140 -5.25 -2.59 -17.62
CA ARG A 140 -4.54 -1.67 -18.53
C ARG A 140 -3.53 -0.78 -17.80
N ILE A 141 -2.77 -1.39 -16.91
CA ILE A 141 -1.76 -0.69 -16.12
C ILE A 141 -0.39 -0.81 -16.79
N THR A 142 0.29 0.33 -16.96
CA THR A 142 1.68 0.35 -17.40
C THR A 142 2.53 0.70 -16.19
N PRO A 143 3.36 -0.23 -15.69
CA PRO A 143 4.16 0.04 -14.51
C PRO A 143 5.19 1.14 -14.73
N LEU A 144 5.40 1.95 -13.69
CA LEU A 144 6.44 2.97 -13.67
C LEU A 144 7.79 2.31 -13.40
N CYS A 145 8.80 2.67 -14.20
CA CYS A 145 10.18 2.26 -13.94
C CYS A 145 10.76 3.22 -12.93
N LEU A 146 11.04 2.72 -11.72
CA LEU A 146 11.60 3.54 -10.65
C LEU A 146 13.13 3.47 -10.70
N PRO A 147 13.84 4.59 -10.46
CA PRO A 147 15.29 4.55 -10.33
C PRO A 147 15.68 3.74 -9.09
N GLU A 148 16.78 3.04 -9.20
CA GLU A 148 17.32 2.25 -8.10
C GLU A 148 17.85 3.10 -6.96
#